data_7c56299d1d5bf5aabbdf548adbcd7595
#
_entry.id   7c56299d1d5bf5aabbdf548adbcd7595
#
_cell.length_a   1.000
_cell.length_b   1.000
_cell.length_c   1.000
_cell.angle_alpha   90.00
_cell.angle_beta   90.00
_cell.angle_gamma   90.00
#
_symmetry.space_group_name_H-M   'P 1'
#
loop_
_entity.id
_entity.type
_entity.pdbx_description
1 polymer ?
#
loop_
_entity_poly.entity_id
_entity_poly.type
_entity_poly.pdbx_seq_one_letter_code
_entity_poly.pdbx_strand_id
1 'polypeptide(L)'
;MTDLVLVSTDSRVTTVTLHRPEARNALDSALMTELARALTEAEADEATDVVVLTGSDPAFCAGLDLRELGRGGANLRGGADAISSSPFAALWRMTKPVVGAINGPCVTGGFELALACDLLVASERATFADTHARVGLLPAGGMSTFLPAAVGYRRAKEMSLTGNFLGAQEAWAAGLVNHVVAHDELLPFARRIAGDIAGNDQAAVRALKRLYDENAKLTGADAVANELRTFKGWRFDPGEVERRRAGVVDRGRLQQG
;
A
#
# COMPACT_ATOMS: atom_id res chain seq x y z
N MET A 1 -12.77 -24.86 2.52
CA MET A 1 -12.75 -23.46 3.00
C MET A 1 -12.35 -22.63 1.81
N THR A 2 -13.07 -21.58 1.49
CA THR A 2 -12.68 -20.62 0.44
C THR A 2 -11.48 -19.83 0.96
N ASP A 3 -10.43 -19.68 0.14
CA ASP A 3 -9.28 -18.86 0.47
C ASP A 3 -9.73 -17.41 0.64
N LEU A 4 -9.40 -16.79 1.78
CA LEU A 4 -9.76 -15.39 2.06
C LEU A 4 -8.77 -14.40 1.43
N VAL A 5 -7.60 -14.90 1.02
CA VAL A 5 -6.58 -14.13 0.29
C VAL A 5 -6.13 -14.96 -0.91
N LEU A 6 -6.23 -14.40 -2.11
CA LEU A 6 -5.69 -15.00 -3.31
C LEU A 6 -4.30 -14.43 -3.61
N VAL A 7 -3.36 -15.30 -3.95
CA VAL A 7 -1.99 -14.90 -4.27
C VAL A 7 -1.61 -15.44 -5.64
N SER A 8 -1.08 -14.59 -6.49
CA SER A 8 -0.55 -15.01 -7.79
C SER A 8 0.72 -14.23 -8.11
N THR A 9 1.76 -14.94 -8.57
CA THR A 9 3.03 -14.33 -8.96
C THR A 9 3.24 -14.50 -10.46
N ASP A 10 3.54 -13.41 -11.13
CA ASP A 10 3.94 -13.38 -12.54
C ASP A 10 5.00 -12.30 -12.74
N SER A 11 6.04 -12.64 -13.50
CA SER A 11 7.09 -11.69 -13.91
C SER A 11 7.68 -10.89 -12.74
N ARG A 12 7.91 -11.57 -11.60
CA ARG A 12 8.44 -11.03 -10.33
C ARG A 12 7.51 -10.05 -9.60
N VAL A 13 6.24 -9.98 -10.02
CA VAL A 13 5.19 -9.20 -9.39
C VAL A 13 4.20 -10.16 -8.72
N THR A 14 4.03 -10.04 -7.41
CA THR A 14 3.04 -10.83 -6.66
C THR A 14 1.79 -9.99 -6.40
N THR A 15 0.66 -10.46 -6.92
CA THR A 15 -0.65 -9.86 -6.63
C THR A 15 -1.26 -10.57 -5.42
N VAL A 16 -1.57 -9.81 -4.38
CA VAL A 16 -2.26 -10.22 -3.16
C VAL A 16 -3.66 -9.62 -3.20
N THR A 17 -4.69 -10.45 -3.24
CA THR A 17 -6.09 -10.03 -3.38
C THR A 17 -6.88 -10.41 -2.13
N LEU A 18 -7.46 -9.44 -1.44
CA LEU A 18 -8.47 -9.66 -0.41
C LEU A 18 -9.68 -10.34 -1.05
N HIS A 19 -10.10 -11.50 -0.56
CA HIS A 19 -11.14 -12.31 -1.19
C HIS A 19 -12.24 -12.73 -0.24
N ARG A 20 -13.01 -11.73 0.19
CA ARG A 20 -14.24 -11.89 0.98
C ARG A 20 -15.32 -10.95 0.43
N PRO A 21 -15.70 -11.11 -0.87
CA PRO A 21 -16.54 -10.14 -1.60
C PRO A 21 -17.93 -9.97 -0.98
N GLU A 22 -18.52 -11.02 -0.40
CA GLU A 22 -19.83 -11.00 0.27
C GLU A 22 -19.86 -10.06 1.48
N ALA A 23 -18.71 -9.80 2.10
CA ALA A 23 -18.53 -8.83 3.17
C ALA A 23 -17.77 -7.57 2.72
N ARG A 24 -17.65 -7.34 1.39
CA ARG A 24 -16.86 -6.23 0.83
C ARG A 24 -15.42 -6.20 1.38
N ASN A 25 -14.83 -7.36 1.52
CA ASN A 25 -13.48 -7.57 2.05
C ASN A 25 -13.26 -6.94 3.44
N ALA A 26 -14.30 -6.92 4.29
CA ALA A 26 -14.19 -6.47 5.67
C ALA A 26 -13.24 -7.38 6.46
N LEU A 27 -12.38 -6.76 7.28
CA LEU A 27 -11.32 -7.39 8.04
C LEU A 27 -11.89 -8.06 9.30
N ASP A 28 -12.15 -9.36 9.22
CA ASP A 28 -12.30 -10.21 10.38
C ASP A 28 -10.95 -10.81 10.81
N SER A 29 -10.93 -11.51 11.93
CA SER A 29 -9.71 -12.11 12.47
C SER A 29 -9.05 -13.09 11.51
N ALA A 30 -9.85 -13.83 10.73
CA ALA A 30 -9.35 -14.82 9.77
C ALA A 30 -8.67 -14.14 8.58
N LEU A 31 -9.35 -13.17 7.94
CA LEU A 31 -8.77 -12.41 6.82
C LEU A 31 -7.52 -11.63 7.25
N MET A 32 -7.52 -11.02 8.45
CA MET A 32 -6.33 -10.33 8.97
C MET A 32 -5.15 -11.28 9.12
N THR A 33 -5.38 -12.49 9.63
CA THR A 33 -4.33 -13.50 9.82
C THR A 33 -3.78 -13.98 8.47
N GLU A 34 -4.66 -14.32 7.52
CA GLU A 34 -4.24 -14.78 6.20
C GLU A 34 -3.53 -13.68 5.40
N LEU A 35 -4.00 -12.43 5.48
CA LEU A 35 -3.35 -11.31 4.81
C LEU A 35 -1.94 -11.06 5.37
N ALA A 36 -1.79 -11.06 6.71
CA ALA A 36 -0.48 -10.89 7.34
C ALA A 36 0.49 -11.99 6.92
N ARG A 37 0.02 -13.25 6.84
CA ARG A 37 0.79 -14.39 6.36
C ARG A 37 1.19 -14.20 4.89
N ALA A 38 0.25 -13.90 4.00
CA ALA A 38 0.50 -13.72 2.57
C ALA A 38 1.52 -12.60 2.29
N LEU A 39 1.43 -11.48 3.00
CA LEU A 39 2.39 -10.37 2.89
C LEU A 39 3.78 -10.78 3.39
N THR A 40 3.86 -11.53 4.50
CA THR A 40 5.13 -12.02 5.05
C THR A 40 5.79 -13.04 4.11
N GLU A 41 5.00 -13.93 3.53
CA GLU A 41 5.48 -14.89 2.52
C GLU A 41 5.96 -14.19 1.25
N ALA A 42 5.22 -13.18 0.75
CA ALA A 42 5.62 -12.38 -0.40
C ALA A 42 6.92 -11.59 -0.13
N GLU A 43 7.13 -11.08 1.08
CA GLU A 43 8.40 -10.45 1.48
C GLU A 43 9.57 -11.44 1.46
N ALA A 44 9.36 -12.67 1.90
CA ALA A 44 10.40 -13.70 1.97
C ALA A 44 10.67 -14.39 0.61
N ASP A 45 9.73 -14.34 -0.32
CA ASP A 45 9.82 -15.07 -1.61
C ASP A 45 10.82 -14.41 -2.57
N GLU A 46 11.88 -15.11 -2.94
CA GLU A 46 12.90 -14.64 -3.89
C GLU A 46 12.36 -14.42 -5.32
N ALA A 47 11.22 -15.03 -5.66
CA ALA A 47 10.56 -14.81 -6.95
C ALA A 47 9.75 -13.51 -7.01
N THR A 48 9.61 -12.80 -5.89
CA THR A 48 8.85 -11.57 -5.75
C THR A 48 9.78 -10.36 -5.59
N ASP A 49 9.64 -9.36 -6.43
CA ASP A 49 10.32 -8.05 -6.28
C ASP A 49 9.35 -6.95 -5.85
N VAL A 50 8.09 -7.01 -6.31
CA VAL A 50 7.06 -6.00 -6.05
C VAL A 50 5.75 -6.69 -5.69
N VAL A 51 5.00 -6.12 -4.76
CA VAL A 51 3.65 -6.59 -4.41
C VAL A 51 2.60 -5.62 -4.96
N VAL A 52 1.54 -6.15 -5.55
CA VAL A 52 0.29 -5.42 -5.85
C VAL A 52 -0.77 -5.89 -4.86
N LEU A 53 -1.31 -4.99 -4.05
CA LEU A 53 -2.37 -5.27 -3.09
C LEU A 53 -3.71 -4.75 -3.64
N THR A 54 -4.73 -5.61 -3.71
CA THR A 54 -6.07 -5.25 -4.21
C THR A 54 -7.17 -6.02 -3.46
N GLY A 55 -8.43 -5.74 -3.80
CA GLY A 55 -9.58 -6.49 -3.31
C GLY A 55 -10.39 -7.11 -4.44
N SER A 56 -11.07 -8.23 -4.18
CA SER A 56 -12.11 -8.73 -5.07
C SER A 56 -13.31 -7.78 -5.05
N ASP A 57 -13.89 -7.52 -6.23
CA ASP A 57 -15.09 -6.66 -6.32
C ASP A 57 -16.21 -7.10 -5.37
N PRO A 58 -17.00 -6.14 -4.87
CA PRO A 58 -17.13 -4.75 -5.33
C PRO A 58 -16.35 -3.71 -4.53
N ALA A 59 -15.41 -4.08 -3.67
CA ALA A 59 -14.69 -3.15 -2.80
C ALA A 59 -13.20 -3.50 -2.70
N PHE A 60 -12.37 -2.51 -2.41
CA PHE A 60 -11.03 -2.80 -1.94
C PHE A 60 -11.10 -3.44 -0.54
N CYS A 61 -11.61 -2.69 0.44
CA CYS A 61 -11.82 -3.18 1.80
C CYS A 61 -12.73 -2.22 2.58
N ALA A 62 -13.80 -2.75 3.16
CA ALA A 62 -14.78 -1.96 3.93
C ALA A 62 -14.34 -1.64 5.38
N GLY A 63 -13.10 -1.98 5.77
CA GLY A 63 -12.57 -1.79 7.12
C GLY A 63 -12.81 -3.01 8.01
N LEU A 64 -12.78 -2.80 9.34
CA LEU A 64 -13.01 -3.89 10.29
C LEU A 64 -14.42 -4.47 10.15
N ASP A 65 -14.55 -5.79 10.29
CA ASP A 65 -15.86 -6.43 10.35
C ASP A 65 -16.59 -6.03 11.64
N LEU A 66 -17.58 -5.14 11.48
CA LEU A 66 -18.35 -4.60 12.59
C LEU A 66 -19.22 -5.66 13.28
N ARG A 67 -19.55 -6.77 12.60
CA ARG A 67 -20.30 -7.89 13.21
C ARG A 67 -19.43 -8.65 14.20
N GLU A 68 -18.17 -8.92 13.82
CA GLU A 68 -17.21 -9.52 14.74
C GLU A 68 -16.87 -8.57 15.88
N LEU A 69 -16.67 -7.30 15.58
CA LEU A 69 -16.41 -6.26 16.57
C LEU A 69 -17.53 -6.18 17.61
N GLY A 70 -18.79 -6.17 17.18
CA GLY A 70 -19.95 -6.11 18.04
C GLY A 70 -20.16 -7.37 18.91
N ARG A 71 -19.59 -8.52 18.50
CA ARG A 71 -19.64 -9.79 19.24
C ARG A 71 -18.53 -9.97 20.27
N GLY A 72 -17.71 -8.97 20.49
CA GLY A 72 -16.65 -9.00 21.50
C GLY A 72 -15.27 -8.60 20.97
N GLY A 73 -15.18 -8.08 19.74
CA GLY A 73 -14.00 -7.41 19.20
C GLY A 73 -12.78 -8.31 19.06
N ALA A 74 -12.93 -9.55 18.64
CA ALA A 74 -11.80 -10.48 18.45
C ALA A 74 -10.75 -9.93 17.48
N ASN A 75 -11.21 -9.23 16.43
CA ASN A 75 -10.36 -8.55 15.45
C ASN A 75 -9.61 -7.32 15.99
N LEU A 76 -9.85 -6.90 17.24
CA LEU A 76 -9.10 -5.86 17.95
C LEU A 76 -8.44 -6.36 19.24
N ARG A 77 -8.69 -7.63 19.64
CA ARG A 77 -8.12 -8.20 20.86
C ARG A 77 -6.65 -8.56 20.66
N GLY A 78 -5.82 -8.23 21.65
CA GLY A 78 -4.39 -8.61 21.65
C GLY A 78 -3.44 -7.43 21.89
N GLY A 79 -3.95 -6.20 21.96
CA GLY A 79 -3.12 -5.02 22.27
C GLY A 79 -1.95 -4.82 21.30
N ALA A 80 -0.81 -4.41 21.83
CA ALA A 80 0.39 -4.15 21.03
C ALA A 80 0.91 -5.39 20.27
N ASP A 81 0.75 -6.59 20.86
CA ASP A 81 1.22 -7.85 20.24
C ASP A 81 0.36 -8.21 19.00
N ALA A 82 -0.94 -7.98 19.05
CA ALA A 82 -1.81 -8.20 17.89
C ALA A 82 -1.51 -7.19 16.77
N ILE A 83 -1.19 -5.94 17.11
CA ILE A 83 -0.76 -4.94 16.12
C ILE A 83 0.55 -5.37 15.48
N SER A 84 1.52 -5.89 16.26
CA SER A 84 2.82 -6.31 15.73
C SER A 84 2.76 -7.50 14.77
N SER A 85 1.74 -8.34 14.85
CA SER A 85 1.47 -9.46 13.94
C SER A 85 0.38 -9.17 12.89
N SER A 86 -0.14 -7.94 12.86
CA SER A 86 -1.22 -7.54 11.96
C SER A 86 -0.73 -7.34 10.51
N PRO A 87 -1.64 -7.33 9.52
CA PRO A 87 -1.29 -7.02 8.13
C PRO A 87 -0.75 -5.58 7.98
N PHE A 88 -1.15 -4.64 8.85
CA PHE A 88 -0.58 -3.29 8.87
C PHE A 88 0.91 -3.33 9.18
N ALA A 89 1.29 -4.04 10.24
CA ALA A 89 2.69 -4.18 10.62
C ALA A 89 3.49 -5.01 9.61
N ALA A 90 2.87 -5.96 8.92
CA ALA A 90 3.51 -6.66 7.81
C ALA A 90 3.86 -5.67 6.69
N LEU A 91 2.92 -4.82 6.24
CA LEU A 91 3.15 -3.79 5.25
C LEU A 91 4.24 -2.79 5.67
N TRP A 92 4.22 -2.31 6.92
CA TRP A 92 5.23 -1.35 7.41
C TRP A 92 6.65 -1.92 7.45
N ARG A 93 6.79 -3.24 7.52
CA ARG A 93 8.10 -3.93 7.53
C ARG A 93 8.56 -4.37 6.17
N MET A 94 7.71 -4.29 5.15
CA MET A 94 8.09 -4.69 3.80
C MET A 94 9.20 -3.83 3.25
N THR A 95 10.27 -4.50 2.81
CA THR A 95 11.38 -3.86 2.09
C THR A 95 11.10 -3.81 0.59
N LYS A 96 10.25 -4.70 0.11
CA LYS A 96 9.76 -4.72 -1.28
C LYS A 96 8.69 -3.65 -1.48
N PRO A 97 8.68 -2.94 -2.61
CA PRO A 97 7.63 -1.98 -2.93
C PRO A 97 6.24 -2.61 -2.99
N VAL A 98 5.25 -1.87 -2.52
CA VAL A 98 3.84 -2.26 -2.54
C VAL A 98 3.03 -1.24 -3.33
N VAL A 99 2.36 -1.69 -4.37
CA VAL A 99 1.41 -0.91 -5.18
C VAL A 99 -0.01 -1.24 -4.73
N GLY A 100 -0.72 -0.31 -4.14
CA GLY A 100 -2.14 -0.45 -3.83
C GLY A 100 -3.00 -0.22 -5.08
N ALA A 101 -3.75 -1.23 -5.52
CA ALA A 101 -4.71 -1.13 -6.61
C ALA A 101 -6.14 -1.09 -6.03
N ILE A 102 -6.69 0.12 -5.92
CA ILE A 102 -7.93 0.40 -5.18
C ILE A 102 -9.13 0.29 -6.12
N ASN A 103 -9.78 -0.87 -6.11
CA ASN A 103 -10.85 -1.22 -7.06
C ASN A 103 -12.24 -0.66 -6.69
N GLY A 104 -12.46 -0.22 -5.45
CA GLY A 104 -13.75 0.26 -4.98
C GLY A 104 -13.65 0.92 -3.61
N PRO A 105 -14.71 0.89 -2.79
CA PRO A 105 -14.70 1.45 -1.45
C PRO A 105 -13.52 0.98 -0.60
N CYS A 106 -12.80 1.92 -0.02
CA CYS A 106 -11.59 1.78 0.78
C CYS A 106 -11.81 2.56 2.07
N VAL A 107 -12.20 1.85 3.14
CA VAL A 107 -12.79 2.50 4.33
C VAL A 107 -12.04 2.08 5.60
N THR A 108 -11.78 3.04 6.49
CA THR A 108 -11.25 2.82 7.85
C THR A 108 -9.99 1.93 7.85
N GLY A 109 -10.02 0.72 8.37
CA GLY A 109 -8.91 -0.23 8.35
C GLY A 109 -8.47 -0.60 6.93
N GLY A 110 -9.39 -0.65 5.96
CA GLY A 110 -9.05 -0.82 4.54
C GLY A 110 -8.29 0.38 3.99
N PHE A 111 -8.66 1.59 4.42
CA PHE A 111 -7.93 2.80 4.06
C PHE A 111 -6.55 2.85 4.74
N GLU A 112 -6.42 2.32 5.95
CA GLU A 112 -5.11 2.18 6.60
C GLU A 112 -4.20 1.19 5.86
N LEU A 113 -4.74 0.08 5.31
CA LEU A 113 -3.97 -0.81 4.42
C LEU A 113 -3.49 -0.10 3.16
N ALA A 114 -4.37 0.70 2.52
CA ALA A 114 -4.01 1.48 1.34
C ALA A 114 -2.92 2.51 1.66
N LEU A 115 -3.04 3.25 2.77
CA LEU A 115 -2.05 4.23 3.22
C LEU A 115 -0.69 3.62 3.59
N ALA A 116 -0.65 2.32 3.88
CA ALA A 116 0.60 1.60 4.14
C ALA A 116 1.29 1.11 2.85
N CYS A 117 0.65 1.25 1.68
CA CYS A 117 1.29 1.01 0.38
C CYS A 117 2.18 2.19 -0.02
N ASP A 118 3.20 1.93 -0.85
CA ASP A 118 4.15 2.97 -1.30
C ASP A 118 3.54 3.93 -2.33
N LEU A 119 2.61 3.43 -3.15
CA LEU A 119 1.87 4.22 -4.12
C LEU A 119 0.50 3.62 -4.40
N LEU A 120 -0.45 4.45 -4.83
CA LEU A 120 -1.83 4.05 -5.04
C LEU A 120 -2.27 4.32 -6.48
N VAL A 121 -2.87 3.30 -7.10
CA VAL A 121 -3.64 3.42 -8.34
C VAL A 121 -5.11 3.18 -7.97
N ALA A 122 -5.98 4.10 -8.31
CA ALA A 122 -7.40 4.00 -8.03
C ALA A 122 -8.21 3.72 -9.31
N SER A 123 -9.20 2.84 -9.19
CA SER A 123 -10.30 2.80 -10.14
C SER A 123 -11.13 4.09 -10.03
N GLU A 124 -11.73 4.53 -11.11
CA GLU A 124 -12.74 5.59 -11.10
C GLU A 124 -13.90 5.36 -10.12
N ARG A 125 -14.12 4.08 -9.74
CA ARG A 125 -15.14 3.65 -8.76
C ARG A 125 -14.65 3.72 -7.32
N ALA A 126 -13.37 4.00 -7.08
CA ALA A 126 -12.81 4.03 -5.75
C ALA A 126 -13.37 5.20 -4.93
N THR A 127 -13.62 4.92 -3.67
CA THR A 127 -13.97 5.94 -2.68
C THR A 127 -13.19 5.70 -1.39
N PHE A 128 -12.82 6.76 -0.70
CA PHE A 128 -12.00 6.72 0.50
C PHE A 128 -12.73 7.39 1.66
N ALA A 129 -12.77 6.73 2.82
CA ALA A 129 -13.35 7.34 4.02
C ALA A 129 -12.67 6.85 5.31
N ASP A 130 -12.47 7.77 6.23
CA ASP A 130 -12.13 7.43 7.61
C ASP A 130 -13.37 7.54 8.49
N THR A 131 -14.00 6.39 8.78
CA THR A 131 -15.23 6.34 9.56
C THR A 131 -15.03 5.95 11.01
N HIS A 132 -13.79 5.96 11.55
CA HIS A 132 -13.52 5.60 12.94
C HIS A 132 -14.40 6.40 13.92
N ALA A 133 -14.49 7.71 13.76
CA ALA A 133 -15.29 8.56 14.62
C ALA A 133 -16.80 8.22 14.60
N ARG A 134 -17.31 7.72 13.45
CA ARG A 134 -18.74 7.34 13.32
C ARG A 134 -19.10 6.12 14.16
N VAL A 135 -18.13 5.25 14.42
CA VAL A 135 -18.33 4.02 15.20
C VAL A 135 -17.69 4.10 16.60
N GLY A 136 -17.17 5.26 16.99
CA GLY A 136 -16.57 5.46 18.31
C GLY A 136 -15.22 4.78 18.50
N LEU A 137 -14.47 4.55 17.41
CA LEU A 137 -13.13 3.95 17.42
C LEU A 137 -12.05 4.99 17.16
N LEU A 138 -10.83 4.65 17.51
CA LEU A 138 -9.62 5.36 17.11
C LEU A 138 -8.82 4.51 16.13
N PRO A 139 -8.11 5.14 15.18
CA PRO A 139 -7.23 4.42 14.26
C PRO A 139 -6.03 3.80 14.98
N ALA A 140 -5.62 2.62 14.50
CA ALA A 140 -4.43 1.91 15.00
C ALA A 140 -3.52 1.39 13.87
N GLY A 141 -3.93 1.54 12.61
CA GLY A 141 -3.19 1.13 11.40
C GLY A 141 -2.44 2.27 10.70
N GLY A 142 -2.25 3.43 11.36
CA GLY A 142 -1.42 4.52 10.83
C GLY A 142 -2.18 5.70 10.20
N MET A 143 -3.52 5.72 10.23
CA MET A 143 -4.35 6.78 9.65
C MET A 143 -3.87 8.19 10.02
N SER A 144 -3.69 8.45 11.31
CA SER A 144 -3.31 9.78 11.82
C SER A 144 -1.89 10.21 11.45
N THR A 145 -1.08 9.29 10.96
CA THR A 145 0.31 9.52 10.53
C THR A 145 0.40 9.69 9.02
N PHE A 146 -0.14 8.72 8.28
CA PHE A 146 0.06 8.67 6.82
C PHE A 146 -0.94 9.54 6.05
N LEU A 147 -2.19 9.64 6.50
CA LEU A 147 -3.19 10.46 5.81
C LEU A 147 -2.80 11.95 5.76
N PRO A 148 -2.36 12.60 6.87
CA PRO A 148 -1.91 13.99 6.81
C PRO A 148 -0.67 14.20 5.91
N ALA A 149 0.21 13.21 5.82
CA ALA A 149 1.38 13.25 4.94
C ALA A 149 0.97 13.23 3.45
N ALA A 150 -0.11 12.49 3.12
CA ALA A 150 -0.61 12.40 1.74
C ALA A 150 -1.44 13.61 1.32
N VAL A 151 -2.42 14.06 2.15
CA VAL A 151 -3.42 15.07 1.75
C VAL A 151 -3.30 16.39 2.51
N GLY A 152 -2.34 16.51 3.40
CA GLY A 152 -2.18 17.64 4.29
C GLY A 152 -3.14 17.62 5.49
N TYR A 153 -2.76 18.30 6.57
CA TYR A 153 -3.41 18.24 7.88
C TYR A 153 -4.90 18.60 7.87
N ARG A 154 -5.29 19.62 7.08
CA ARG A 154 -6.68 20.11 7.10
C ARG A 154 -7.61 19.13 6.41
N ARG A 155 -7.23 18.60 5.26
CA ARG A 155 -8.01 17.60 4.53
C ARG A 155 -8.11 16.31 5.33
N ALA A 156 -7.02 15.85 5.92
CA ALA A 156 -7.00 14.66 6.77
C ALA A 156 -7.98 14.80 7.96
N LYS A 157 -7.95 15.94 8.67
CA LYS A 157 -8.90 16.21 9.76
C LYS A 157 -10.35 16.28 9.30
N GLU A 158 -10.62 16.92 8.16
CA GLU A 158 -11.96 16.93 7.58
C GLU A 158 -12.47 15.52 7.34
N MET A 159 -11.69 14.67 6.66
CA MET A 159 -12.04 13.28 6.39
C MET A 159 -12.27 12.48 7.67
N SER A 160 -11.35 12.55 8.64
CA SER A 160 -11.42 11.77 9.88
C SER A 160 -12.52 12.25 10.84
N LEU A 161 -12.73 13.56 10.95
CA LEU A 161 -13.72 14.12 11.89
C LEU A 161 -15.16 14.02 11.35
N THR A 162 -15.36 14.08 10.05
CA THR A 162 -16.67 13.95 9.42
C THR A 162 -17.02 12.52 9.05
N GLY A 163 -16.03 11.70 8.73
CA GLY A 163 -16.20 10.38 8.14
C GLY A 163 -16.78 10.43 6.71
N ASN A 164 -16.74 11.57 6.03
CA ASN A 164 -17.26 11.72 4.69
C ASN A 164 -16.38 11.01 3.65
N PHE A 165 -17.01 10.57 2.57
CA PHE A 165 -16.34 9.89 1.49
C PHE A 165 -15.71 10.89 0.53
N LEU A 166 -14.49 10.56 0.06
CA LEU A 166 -13.75 11.24 -0.98
C LEU A 166 -13.76 10.35 -2.23
N GLY A 167 -14.18 10.87 -3.38
CA GLY A 167 -14.18 10.15 -4.64
C GLY A 167 -12.77 10.05 -5.25
N ALA A 168 -12.60 9.15 -6.25
CA ALA A 168 -11.31 8.89 -6.88
C ALA A 168 -10.64 10.14 -7.46
N GLN A 169 -11.38 10.98 -8.17
CA GLN A 169 -10.83 12.21 -8.77
C GLN A 169 -10.43 13.25 -7.72
N GLU A 170 -11.23 13.38 -6.65
CA GLU A 170 -10.89 14.26 -5.54
C GLU A 170 -9.66 13.74 -4.77
N ALA A 171 -9.54 12.41 -4.63
CA ALA A 171 -8.37 11.75 -4.03
C ALA A 171 -7.09 12.02 -4.85
N TRP A 172 -7.19 11.97 -6.18
CA TRP A 172 -6.09 12.32 -7.07
C TRP A 172 -5.72 13.81 -6.94
N ALA A 173 -6.71 14.70 -7.01
CA ALA A 173 -6.48 16.14 -6.85
C ALA A 173 -5.88 16.52 -5.48
N ALA A 174 -6.16 15.73 -4.44
CA ALA A 174 -5.61 15.89 -3.10
C ALA A 174 -4.21 15.27 -2.92
N GLY A 175 -3.69 14.54 -3.90
CA GLY A 175 -2.41 13.83 -3.81
C GLY A 175 -2.48 12.49 -3.06
N LEU A 176 -3.67 12.00 -2.74
CA LEU A 176 -3.85 10.72 -2.05
C LEU A 176 -3.52 9.53 -2.97
N VAL A 177 -3.88 9.60 -4.24
CA VAL A 177 -3.60 8.56 -5.23
C VAL A 177 -2.77 9.11 -6.38
N ASN A 178 -1.88 8.28 -6.91
CA ASN A 178 -0.97 8.64 -8.00
C ASN A 178 -1.69 8.69 -9.35
N HIS A 179 -2.64 7.77 -9.58
CA HIS A 179 -3.38 7.64 -10.83
C HIS A 179 -4.83 7.25 -10.59
N VAL A 180 -5.71 7.70 -11.50
CA VAL A 180 -7.10 7.22 -11.59
C VAL A 180 -7.31 6.70 -13.01
N VAL A 181 -7.80 5.46 -13.11
CA VAL A 181 -8.00 4.76 -14.38
C VAL A 181 -9.41 4.14 -14.45
N ALA A 182 -9.85 3.75 -15.65
CA ALA A 182 -11.07 2.96 -15.81
C ALA A 182 -10.98 1.67 -14.99
N HIS A 183 -12.11 1.18 -14.51
CA HIS A 183 -12.12 0.07 -13.55
C HIS A 183 -11.48 -1.22 -14.10
N ASP A 184 -11.75 -1.56 -15.34
CA ASP A 184 -11.19 -2.72 -16.05
C ASP A 184 -9.69 -2.58 -16.35
N GLU A 185 -9.17 -1.36 -16.40
CA GLU A 185 -7.75 -1.07 -16.59
C GLU A 185 -6.94 -1.06 -15.28
N LEU A 186 -7.59 -1.15 -14.11
CA LEU A 186 -6.93 -0.98 -12.82
C LEU A 186 -5.78 -1.96 -12.60
N LEU A 187 -6.04 -3.26 -12.67
CA LEU A 187 -5.00 -4.27 -12.44
C LEU A 187 -3.95 -4.30 -13.56
N PRO A 188 -4.30 -4.20 -14.86
CA PRO A 188 -3.30 -4.04 -15.92
C PRO A 188 -2.36 -2.86 -15.68
N PHE A 189 -2.91 -1.71 -15.29
CA PHE A 189 -2.12 -0.50 -15.03
C PHE A 189 -1.23 -0.65 -13.79
N ALA A 190 -1.76 -1.15 -12.67
CA ALA A 190 -0.98 -1.35 -11.45
C ALA A 190 0.16 -2.35 -11.67
N ARG A 191 -0.10 -3.46 -12.39
CA ARG A 191 0.92 -4.44 -12.77
C ARG A 191 1.99 -3.87 -13.70
N ARG A 192 1.64 -2.97 -14.61
CA ARG A 192 2.61 -2.29 -15.46
C ARG A 192 3.56 -1.43 -14.63
N ILE A 193 3.05 -0.62 -13.68
CA ILE A 193 3.90 0.14 -12.76
C ILE A 193 4.77 -0.80 -11.91
N ALA A 194 4.20 -1.87 -11.38
CA ALA A 194 4.95 -2.86 -10.62
C ALA A 194 6.06 -3.52 -11.47
N GLY A 195 5.79 -3.83 -12.74
CA GLY A 195 6.76 -4.33 -13.71
C GLY A 195 7.87 -3.33 -13.99
N ASP A 196 7.55 -2.04 -14.12
CA ASP A 196 8.55 -0.98 -14.27
C ASP A 196 9.49 -0.90 -13.06
N ILE A 197 8.97 -1.10 -11.85
CA ILE A 197 9.75 -1.17 -10.62
C ILE A 197 10.60 -2.45 -10.60
N ALA A 198 10.00 -3.61 -10.90
CA ALA A 198 10.69 -4.90 -10.93
C ALA A 198 11.83 -4.95 -11.96
N GLY A 199 11.71 -4.20 -13.06
CA GLY A 199 12.75 -4.06 -14.09
C GLY A 199 13.99 -3.26 -13.64
N ASN A 200 13.93 -2.56 -12.50
CA ASN A 200 15.05 -1.79 -11.97
C ASN A 200 16.00 -2.67 -11.13
N ASP A 201 17.10 -2.10 -10.65
CA ASP A 201 17.99 -2.74 -9.69
C ASP A 201 17.30 -2.86 -8.33
N GLN A 202 17.04 -4.08 -7.89
CA GLN A 202 16.23 -4.33 -6.69
C GLN A 202 16.94 -3.94 -5.39
N ALA A 203 18.28 -3.97 -5.38
CA ALA A 203 19.03 -3.47 -4.23
C ALA A 203 18.87 -1.94 -4.10
N ALA A 204 18.95 -1.23 -5.23
CA ALA A 204 18.74 0.21 -5.28
C ALA A 204 17.29 0.59 -4.97
N VAL A 205 16.29 -0.14 -5.52
CA VAL A 205 14.86 0.09 -5.25
C VAL A 205 14.56 -0.01 -3.75
N ARG A 206 15.01 -1.09 -3.10
CA ARG A 206 14.81 -1.29 -1.65
C ARG A 206 15.55 -0.24 -0.80
N ALA A 207 16.76 0.15 -1.23
CA ALA A 207 17.51 1.21 -0.55
C ALA A 207 16.83 2.57 -0.67
N LEU A 208 16.28 2.90 -1.85
CA LEU A 208 15.50 4.12 -2.07
C LEU A 208 14.23 4.14 -1.22
N LYS A 209 13.43 3.05 -1.24
CA LYS A 209 12.23 2.95 -0.39
C LYS A 209 12.58 3.21 1.06
N ARG A 210 13.56 2.48 1.60
CA ARG A 210 14.01 2.67 2.99
C ARG A 210 14.46 4.11 3.26
N LEU A 211 15.20 4.73 2.33
CA LEU A 211 15.68 6.10 2.48
C LEU A 211 14.53 7.10 2.56
N TYR A 212 13.50 6.95 1.72
CA TYR A 212 12.29 7.79 1.79
C TYR A 212 11.53 7.58 3.11
N ASP A 213 11.35 6.33 3.56
CA ASP A 213 10.66 5.99 4.81
C ASP A 213 11.38 6.53 6.05
N GLU A 214 12.72 6.51 6.04
CA GLU A 214 13.54 7.08 7.11
C GLU A 214 13.48 8.62 7.08
N ASN A 215 13.65 9.23 5.90
CA ASN A 215 13.70 10.68 5.74
C ASN A 215 12.37 11.36 6.05
N ALA A 216 11.24 10.67 5.84
CA ALA A 216 9.92 11.17 6.23
C ALA A 216 9.78 11.46 7.74
N LYS A 217 10.66 10.90 8.57
CA LYS A 217 10.69 11.07 10.04
C LYS A 217 11.70 12.13 10.51
N LEU A 218 12.48 12.70 9.59
CA LEU A 218 13.58 13.60 9.89
C LEU A 218 13.26 15.02 9.48
N THR A 219 14.01 15.98 10.06
CA THR A 219 14.02 17.37 9.57
C THR A 219 14.79 17.47 8.26
N GLY A 220 14.56 18.52 7.45
CA GLY A 220 15.19 18.65 6.14
C GLY A 220 16.71 18.52 6.16
N ALA A 221 17.40 19.11 7.14
CA ALA A 221 18.87 19.03 7.27
C ALA A 221 19.33 17.61 7.63
N ASP A 222 18.62 16.95 8.57
CA ASP A 222 18.93 15.58 8.99
C ASP A 222 18.62 14.58 7.88
N ALA A 223 17.56 14.80 7.12
CA ALA A 223 17.22 14.00 5.96
C ALA A 223 18.31 14.03 4.89
N VAL A 224 18.81 15.22 4.54
CA VAL A 224 19.95 15.36 3.60
C VAL A 224 21.21 14.70 4.15
N ALA A 225 21.48 14.84 5.44
CA ALA A 225 22.63 14.17 6.06
C ALA A 225 22.48 12.63 6.03
N ASN A 226 21.27 12.11 6.22
CA ASN A 226 20.98 10.68 6.10
C ASN A 226 21.22 10.18 4.67
N GLU A 227 20.73 10.90 3.66
CA GLU A 227 20.94 10.58 2.24
C GLU A 227 22.43 10.50 1.90
N LEU A 228 23.21 11.51 2.32
CA LEU A 228 24.67 11.53 2.10
C LEU A 228 25.39 10.37 2.81
N ARG A 229 24.96 9.98 4.01
CA ARG A 229 25.52 8.81 4.71
C ARG A 229 25.21 7.52 3.97
N THR A 230 23.95 7.35 3.54
CA THR A 230 23.50 6.20 2.76
C THR A 230 24.28 6.09 1.45
N PHE A 231 24.43 7.19 0.72
CA PHE A 231 25.22 7.24 -0.52
C PHE A 231 26.69 6.90 -0.31
N LYS A 232 27.35 7.40 0.73
CA LYS A 232 28.74 7.06 1.05
C LYS A 232 28.95 5.59 1.35
N GLY A 233 27.93 4.94 1.94
CA GLY A 233 27.94 3.51 2.22
C GLY A 233 27.56 2.63 1.03
N TRP A 234 26.94 3.22 0.00
CA TRP A 234 26.45 2.48 -1.16
C TRP A 234 27.62 2.02 -2.04
N ARG A 235 27.52 0.78 -2.49
CA ARG A 235 28.46 0.20 -3.45
C ARG A 235 27.67 -0.18 -4.71
N PHE A 236 28.04 0.38 -5.84
CA PHE A 236 27.45 0.03 -7.13
C PHE A 236 28.51 -0.70 -7.99
N ASP A 237 28.03 -1.55 -8.89
CA ASP A 237 28.86 -2.23 -9.89
C ASP A 237 28.83 -1.42 -11.20
N PRO A 238 29.96 -0.81 -11.61
CA PRO A 238 30.03 -0.08 -12.89
C PRO A 238 29.65 -0.94 -14.10
N GLY A 239 29.95 -2.24 -14.08
CA GLY A 239 29.57 -3.17 -15.14
C GLY A 239 28.07 -3.36 -15.25
N GLU A 240 27.36 -3.41 -14.12
CA GLU A 240 25.90 -3.46 -14.09
C GLU A 240 25.27 -2.16 -14.60
N VAL A 241 25.84 -1.01 -14.21
CA VAL A 241 25.40 0.30 -14.73
C VAL A 241 25.49 0.35 -16.25
N GLU A 242 26.59 -0.13 -16.83
CA GLU A 242 26.76 -0.14 -18.30
C GLU A 242 25.80 -1.14 -18.97
N ARG A 243 25.58 -2.32 -18.37
CA ARG A 243 24.58 -3.29 -18.90
C ARG A 243 23.16 -2.71 -18.93
N ARG A 244 22.79 -1.92 -17.93
CA ARG A 244 21.45 -1.31 -17.82
C ARG A 244 21.30 -0.04 -18.65
N ARG A 245 22.38 0.62 -19.05
CA ARG A 245 22.39 1.91 -19.74
C ARG A 245 21.49 1.95 -20.98
N ALA A 246 21.58 0.94 -21.85
CA ALA A 246 20.76 0.87 -23.06
C ALA A 246 19.26 0.83 -22.74
N GLY A 247 18.85 -0.03 -21.80
CA GLY A 247 17.46 -0.14 -21.37
C GLY A 247 16.91 1.13 -20.73
N VAL A 248 17.74 1.88 -19.99
CA VAL A 248 17.37 3.19 -19.42
C VAL A 248 17.09 4.20 -20.54
N VAL A 249 17.95 4.28 -21.53
CA VAL A 249 17.78 5.18 -22.69
C VAL A 249 16.55 4.82 -23.50
N ASP A 250 16.33 3.54 -23.77
CA ASP A 250 15.19 3.07 -24.57
C ASP A 250 13.85 3.31 -23.85
N ARG A 251 13.79 3.02 -22.54
CA ARG A 251 12.61 3.35 -21.74
C ARG A 251 12.35 4.86 -21.73
N GLY A 252 13.37 5.68 -21.55
CA GLY A 252 13.22 7.14 -21.59
C GLY A 252 12.66 7.65 -22.91
N ARG A 253 13.06 7.07 -24.04
CA ARG A 253 12.51 7.42 -25.36
C ARG A 253 11.05 7.02 -25.51
N LEU A 254 10.67 5.84 -25.05
CA LEU A 254 9.28 5.36 -25.10
C LEU A 254 8.31 6.19 -24.23
N GLN A 255 8.81 6.81 -23.16
CA GLN A 255 7.99 7.63 -22.27
C GLN A 255 7.90 9.10 -22.69
N GLN A 256 8.71 9.54 -23.63
CA GLN A 256 8.73 10.94 -24.14
C GLN A 256 8.01 11.10 -25.48
N GLY A 257 7.63 10.01 -26.15
CA GLY A 257 6.86 10.00 -27.41
C GLY A 257 5.41 9.70 -27.19
#